data_2fb40d11ef3d738623881e0c40a31dfa
#
_entry.id   2fb40d11ef3d738623881e0c40a31dfa
#
_cell.length_a   1.000
_cell.length_b   1.000
_cell.length_c   1.000
_cell.angle_alpha   90.00
_cell.angle_beta   90.00
_cell.angle_gamma   90.00
#
_symmetry.space_group_name_H-M   'P 1'
#
loop_
_entity.id
_entity.type
_entity.pdbx_description
1 polymer ?
#
loop_
_entity_poly.entity_id
_entity_poly.type
_entity_poly.pdbx_seq_one_letter_code
_entity_poly.pdbx_strand_id
1 'polypeptide(L)'
;GINKVFWSNGYEFFNHLSLGITSYFLFCSINTKNIIQGSPGSAIYLSKNDRTFYSNFYFDYGVQYYTALNKHWDISLGLVYANQGWLNTEHQITVLDIDSVAIRSKEDVGTFKIPASYGAGISITRNKKYTFLADYRFQEWGSQRSNTSNFTYENSERASVGFEISNKKTAYNTQFETSFIQAGLYYSKSYLVINGKPIEDMGVTAGFGVNAKRSPLSLNVSLQYGIRGTTDNNLVKENYFGASFIFSYRDFWYTKGRKFD
;
A
#
# COMPACT_ATOMS: atom_id res chain seq x y z
N GLY A 1 -12.64 -4.71 2.70
CA GLY A 1 -11.27 -4.42 2.24
C GLY A 1 -11.05 -4.88 0.81
N ILE A 2 -10.03 -4.36 0.15
CA ILE A 2 -9.61 -4.81 -1.19
C ILE A 2 -8.63 -5.96 -1.00
N ASN A 3 -8.89 -7.08 -1.66
CA ASN A 3 -7.99 -8.21 -1.75
C ASN A 3 -7.22 -8.15 -3.07
N LYS A 4 -5.96 -8.57 -3.04
CA LYS A 4 -5.16 -8.67 -4.26
C LYS A 4 -4.30 -9.92 -4.23
N VAL A 5 -4.30 -10.64 -5.33
CA VAL A 5 -3.32 -11.68 -5.66
C VAL A 5 -2.35 -11.09 -6.67
N PHE A 6 -1.07 -11.28 -6.50
CA PHE A 6 -0.08 -10.69 -7.39
C PHE A 6 1.03 -11.67 -7.76
N TRP A 7 1.61 -11.44 -8.92
CA TRP A 7 2.76 -12.15 -9.43
C TRP A 7 3.76 -11.16 -10.01
N SER A 8 4.99 -11.18 -9.53
CA SER A 8 6.04 -10.26 -9.91
C SER A 8 7.16 -10.99 -10.60
N ASN A 9 7.66 -10.41 -11.70
CA ASN A 9 8.86 -10.82 -12.38
C ASN A 9 9.81 -9.64 -12.51
N GLY A 10 11.09 -9.93 -12.40
CA GLY A 10 12.16 -8.96 -12.62
C GLY A 10 13.30 -9.59 -13.37
N TYR A 11 13.94 -8.81 -14.22
CA TYR A 11 15.14 -9.20 -14.95
C TYR A 11 16.19 -8.11 -14.82
N GLU A 12 17.42 -8.52 -14.52
CA GLU A 12 18.57 -7.65 -14.37
C GLU A 12 19.41 -7.67 -15.65
N PHE A 13 19.69 -6.46 -16.17
CA PHE A 13 20.53 -6.23 -17.33
C PHE A 13 21.85 -5.59 -16.90
N PHE A 14 22.96 -6.05 -17.47
CA PHE A 14 24.28 -5.43 -17.33
C PHE A 14 24.74 -5.17 -15.88
N ASN A 15 24.22 -5.93 -14.90
CA ASN A 15 24.51 -5.81 -13.47
C ASN A 15 24.23 -4.42 -12.85
N HIS A 16 23.47 -3.57 -13.53
CA HIS A 16 23.16 -2.21 -13.06
C HIS A 16 21.73 -1.78 -13.28
N LEU A 17 21.04 -2.38 -14.24
CA LEU A 17 19.68 -2.03 -14.63
C LEU A 17 18.77 -3.22 -14.43
N SER A 18 17.71 -3.05 -13.65
CA SER A 18 16.66 -4.06 -13.51
C SER A 18 15.34 -3.53 -14.02
N LEU A 19 14.61 -4.36 -14.76
CA LEU A 19 13.23 -4.10 -15.18
C LEU A 19 12.31 -5.09 -14.49
N GLY A 20 11.16 -4.63 -14.06
CA GLY A 20 10.17 -5.45 -13.37
C GLY A 20 8.76 -5.18 -13.85
N ILE A 21 7.95 -6.22 -13.82
CA ILE A 21 6.50 -6.15 -14.01
C ILE A 21 5.81 -6.94 -12.90
N THR A 22 4.78 -6.33 -12.33
CA THR A 22 3.90 -6.99 -11.37
C THR A 22 2.48 -6.96 -11.91
N SER A 23 1.87 -8.14 -12.04
CA SER A 23 0.46 -8.27 -12.37
C SER A 23 -0.33 -8.52 -11.10
N TYR A 24 -1.47 -7.84 -10.96
CA TYR A 24 -2.40 -8.01 -9.85
C TYR A 24 -3.75 -8.46 -10.37
N PHE A 25 -4.38 -9.38 -9.67
CA PHE A 25 -5.82 -9.56 -9.71
C PHE A 25 -6.42 -8.94 -8.47
N LEU A 26 -7.18 -7.86 -8.66
CA LEU A 26 -7.87 -7.12 -7.61
C LEU A 26 -9.30 -7.61 -7.51
N PHE A 27 -9.78 -7.85 -6.30
CA PHE A 27 -11.17 -8.17 -6.05
C PHE A 27 -11.61 -7.67 -4.68
N CYS A 28 -12.85 -7.16 -4.62
CA CYS A 28 -13.42 -6.72 -3.37
C CYS A 28 -14.95 -6.81 -3.42
N SER A 29 -15.57 -6.95 -2.26
CA SER A 29 -17.02 -6.86 -2.08
C SER A 29 -17.31 -5.84 -1.00
N ILE A 30 -18.11 -4.84 -1.32
CA ILE A 30 -18.65 -3.86 -0.39
C ILE A 30 -20.12 -4.19 -0.19
N ASN A 31 -20.53 -4.36 1.07
CA ASN A 31 -21.90 -4.68 1.43
C ASN A 31 -22.41 -3.67 2.45
N THR A 32 -23.48 -2.97 2.09
CA THR A 32 -24.12 -1.97 2.96
C THR A 32 -25.55 -2.40 3.23
N LYS A 33 -25.89 -2.56 4.51
CA LYS A 33 -27.24 -2.89 4.94
C LYS A 33 -27.88 -1.70 5.65
N ASN A 34 -28.99 -1.22 5.09
CA ASN A 34 -29.79 -0.15 5.67
C ASN A 34 -31.14 -0.75 6.12
N ILE A 35 -31.51 -0.49 7.37
CA ILE A 35 -32.79 -0.95 7.93
C ILE A 35 -33.66 0.29 8.15
N ILE A 36 -34.87 0.28 7.60
CA ILE A 36 -35.88 1.31 7.79
C ILE A 36 -36.98 0.68 8.62
N GLN A 37 -37.18 1.24 9.82
CA GLN A 37 -38.27 0.85 10.70
C GLN A 37 -39.29 1.98 10.76
N GLY A 38 -40.58 1.65 10.71
CA GLY A 38 -41.63 2.62 10.94
C GLY A 38 -41.73 3.05 12.39
N SER A 39 -42.53 4.09 12.66
CA SER A 39 -42.83 4.55 14.03
C SER A 39 -43.46 3.45 14.88
N PRO A 40 -43.36 3.54 16.24
CA PRO A 40 -44.02 2.59 17.12
C PRO A 40 -45.51 2.38 16.75
N GLY A 41 -45.91 1.14 16.48
CA GLY A 41 -47.25 0.78 15.98
C GLY A 41 -47.39 0.62 14.48
N SER A 42 -46.36 0.93 13.69
CA SER A 42 -46.29 0.67 12.24
C SER A 42 -45.62 -0.68 11.96
N ALA A 43 -46.24 -1.51 11.16
CA ALA A 43 -45.67 -2.80 10.69
C ALA A 43 -44.64 -2.62 9.55
N ILE A 44 -44.16 -1.41 9.31
CA ILE A 44 -43.18 -1.16 8.23
C ILE A 44 -41.78 -1.55 8.71
N TYR A 45 -41.26 -2.60 8.08
CA TYR A 45 -39.85 -3.00 8.22
C TYR A 45 -39.31 -3.31 6.82
N LEU A 46 -38.31 -2.53 6.40
CA LEU A 46 -37.65 -2.75 5.12
C LEU A 46 -36.14 -2.85 5.36
N SER A 47 -35.52 -3.87 4.82
CA SER A 47 -34.08 -4.05 4.80
C SER A 47 -33.56 -3.91 3.37
N LYS A 48 -32.83 -2.81 3.10
CA LYS A 48 -32.12 -2.62 1.83
C LYS A 48 -30.71 -3.18 1.97
N ASN A 49 -30.39 -4.19 1.20
CA ASN A 49 -29.06 -4.76 1.04
C ASN A 49 -28.48 -4.26 -0.28
N ASP A 50 -27.35 -3.59 -0.20
CA ASP A 50 -26.64 -2.96 -1.32
C ASP A 50 -25.26 -3.59 -1.39
N ARG A 51 -24.99 -4.39 -2.43
CA ARG A 51 -23.76 -5.16 -2.58
C ARG A 51 -23.09 -4.80 -3.89
N THR A 52 -21.83 -4.39 -3.82
CA THR A 52 -21.03 -4.10 -5.00
C THR A 52 -19.78 -4.95 -5.02
N PHE A 53 -19.58 -5.67 -6.10
CA PHE A 53 -18.36 -6.41 -6.40
C PHE A 53 -17.49 -5.62 -7.35
N TYR A 54 -16.18 -5.68 -7.12
CA TYR A 54 -15.17 -5.09 -7.97
C TYR A 54 -14.14 -6.16 -8.31
N SER A 55 -13.78 -6.30 -9.57
CA SER A 55 -12.69 -7.19 -9.98
C SER A 55 -12.06 -6.75 -11.29
N ASN A 56 -10.76 -6.87 -11.42
CA ASN A 56 -10.02 -6.86 -12.70
C ASN A 56 -8.54 -7.10 -12.49
N PHE A 57 -7.81 -7.24 -13.59
CA PHE A 57 -6.36 -7.24 -13.64
C PHE A 57 -5.78 -5.83 -13.72
N TYR A 58 -4.61 -5.67 -13.10
CA TYR A 58 -3.89 -4.41 -13.03
C TYR A 58 -2.38 -4.67 -13.08
N PHE A 59 -1.59 -3.74 -13.62
CA PHE A 59 -0.17 -3.92 -13.83
C PHE A 59 0.64 -2.75 -13.31
N ASP A 60 1.75 -3.06 -12.62
CA ASP A 60 2.81 -2.12 -12.27
C ASP A 60 4.08 -2.45 -13.04
N TYR A 61 4.76 -1.44 -13.51
CA TYR A 61 6.04 -1.51 -14.21
C TYR A 61 7.10 -0.81 -13.36
N GLY A 62 8.25 -1.46 -13.20
CA GLY A 62 9.35 -0.93 -12.40
C GLY A 62 10.66 -0.89 -13.20
N VAL A 63 11.43 0.15 -12.97
CA VAL A 63 12.80 0.29 -13.45
C VAL A 63 13.68 0.63 -12.27
N GLN A 64 14.78 -0.07 -12.09
CA GLN A 64 15.78 0.22 -11.07
C GLN A 64 17.15 0.29 -11.71
N TYR A 65 17.86 1.36 -11.43
CA TYR A 65 19.27 1.51 -11.76
C TYR A 65 20.08 1.60 -10.48
N TYR A 66 21.15 0.82 -10.38
CA TYR A 66 22.06 0.91 -9.25
C TYR A 66 23.52 0.89 -9.69
N THR A 67 24.36 1.63 -8.98
CA THR A 67 25.79 1.70 -9.26
C THR A 67 26.57 2.05 -8.02
N ALA A 68 27.81 1.57 -7.96
CA ALA A 68 28.80 2.03 -7.00
C ALA A 68 29.53 3.24 -7.60
N LEU A 69 29.36 4.44 -7.02
CA LEU A 69 30.09 5.64 -7.44
C LEU A 69 31.59 5.53 -7.14
N ASN A 70 31.91 4.90 -6.01
CA ASN A 70 33.27 4.61 -5.59
C ASN A 70 33.25 3.49 -4.53
N LYS A 71 34.42 3.19 -3.92
CA LYS A 71 34.53 2.13 -2.87
C LYS A 71 33.65 2.35 -1.63
N HIS A 72 33.14 3.55 -1.43
CA HIS A 72 32.41 3.96 -0.24
C HIS A 72 30.95 4.33 -0.49
N TRP A 73 30.55 4.63 -1.70
CA TRP A 73 29.23 5.13 -2.02
C TRP A 73 28.54 4.30 -3.08
N ASP A 74 27.37 3.82 -2.74
CA ASP A 74 26.43 3.11 -3.64
C ASP A 74 25.17 3.98 -3.81
N ILE A 75 24.66 4.07 -5.03
CA ILE A 75 23.41 4.76 -5.36
C ILE A 75 22.46 3.77 -6.04
N SER A 76 21.20 3.85 -5.67
CA SER A 76 20.10 3.18 -6.35
C SER A 76 19.00 4.18 -6.67
N LEU A 77 18.53 4.16 -7.92
CA LEU A 77 17.40 4.95 -8.40
C LEU A 77 16.29 3.99 -8.80
N GLY A 78 15.06 4.29 -8.41
CA GLY A 78 13.89 3.49 -8.76
C GLY A 78 12.78 4.35 -9.36
N LEU A 79 12.14 3.84 -10.41
CA LEU A 79 10.94 4.41 -11.01
C LEU A 79 9.87 3.33 -11.05
N VAL A 80 8.64 3.69 -10.71
CA VAL A 80 7.48 2.80 -10.79
C VAL A 80 6.36 3.53 -11.52
N TYR A 81 5.75 2.86 -12.45
CA TYR A 81 4.58 3.32 -13.17
C TYR A 81 3.49 2.27 -13.11
N ALA A 82 2.30 2.68 -12.72
CA ALA A 82 1.11 1.86 -12.82
C ALA A 82 0.13 2.53 -13.78
N ASN A 83 -0.28 1.82 -14.80
CA ASN A 83 -1.21 2.38 -15.77
C ASN A 83 -2.61 2.58 -15.18
N GLN A 84 -3.35 3.50 -15.75
CA GLN A 84 -4.78 3.60 -15.51
C GLN A 84 -5.47 2.25 -15.79
N GLY A 85 -6.34 1.81 -14.89
CA GLY A 85 -7.10 0.58 -15.04
C GLY A 85 -8.60 0.80 -14.81
N TRP A 86 -9.41 -0.20 -15.18
CA TRP A 86 -10.85 -0.21 -14.95
C TRP A 86 -11.21 -1.47 -14.19
N LEU A 87 -11.83 -1.35 -13.02
CA LEU A 87 -12.44 -2.47 -12.31
C LEU A 87 -13.85 -2.68 -12.85
N ASN A 88 -14.17 -3.89 -13.21
CA ASN A 88 -15.55 -4.29 -13.47
C ASN A 88 -16.34 -4.23 -12.16
N THR A 89 -17.51 -3.64 -12.20
CA THR A 89 -18.39 -3.53 -11.04
C THR A 89 -19.70 -4.25 -11.33
N GLU A 90 -20.12 -5.09 -10.37
CA GLU A 90 -21.45 -5.71 -10.34
C GLU A 90 -22.16 -5.20 -9.10
N HIS A 91 -23.23 -4.48 -9.29
CA HIS A 91 -23.99 -3.84 -8.23
C HIS A 91 -25.36 -4.51 -8.08
N GLN A 92 -25.61 -5.09 -6.91
CA GLN A 92 -26.83 -5.79 -6.58
C GLN A 92 -27.54 -5.08 -5.43
N ILE A 93 -28.78 -4.63 -5.66
CA ILE A 93 -29.64 -4.06 -4.65
C ILE A 93 -30.79 -5.05 -4.40
N THR A 94 -30.96 -5.46 -3.14
CA THR A 94 -32.09 -6.30 -2.72
C THR A 94 -32.83 -5.60 -1.58
N VAL A 95 -34.14 -5.44 -1.72
CA VAL A 95 -35.02 -4.92 -0.68
C VAL A 95 -35.87 -6.05 -0.17
N LEU A 96 -35.79 -6.28 1.14
CA LEU A 96 -36.52 -7.33 1.86
C LEU A 96 -37.58 -6.70 2.76
N ASP A 97 -38.73 -7.34 2.91
CA ASP A 97 -39.76 -7.03 3.90
C ASP A 97 -39.47 -7.65 5.27
N ILE A 98 -40.48 -7.60 6.18
CA ILE A 98 -40.41 -8.15 7.53
C ILE A 98 -40.23 -9.69 7.52
N ASP A 99 -40.75 -10.36 6.55
CA ASP A 99 -40.69 -11.82 6.38
C ASP A 99 -39.43 -12.24 5.60
N SER A 100 -38.50 -11.31 5.34
CA SER A 100 -37.28 -11.51 4.53
C SER A 100 -37.59 -11.96 3.08
N VAL A 101 -38.76 -11.61 2.58
CA VAL A 101 -39.13 -11.80 1.18
C VAL A 101 -38.60 -10.66 0.35
N ALA A 102 -37.97 -10.97 -0.79
CA ALA A 102 -37.43 -9.95 -1.69
C ALA A 102 -38.58 -9.22 -2.42
N ILE A 103 -38.82 -7.97 -2.04
CA ILE A 103 -39.81 -7.10 -2.70
C ILE A 103 -39.23 -6.56 -4.02
N ARG A 104 -37.93 -6.32 -4.05
CA ARG A 104 -37.24 -5.75 -5.22
C ARG A 104 -35.81 -6.27 -5.26
N SER A 105 -35.39 -6.72 -6.44
CA SER A 105 -33.98 -6.97 -6.75
C SER A 105 -33.61 -6.23 -8.04
N LYS A 106 -32.46 -5.56 -8.03
CA LYS A 106 -31.90 -4.89 -9.20
C LYS A 106 -30.43 -5.25 -9.28
N GLU A 107 -30.00 -5.67 -10.45
CA GLU A 107 -28.58 -5.85 -10.79
C GLU A 107 -28.19 -4.81 -11.84
N ASP A 108 -27.00 -4.26 -11.68
CA ASP A 108 -26.43 -3.29 -12.59
C ASP A 108 -24.93 -3.57 -12.77
N VAL A 109 -24.42 -3.37 -13.97
CA VAL A 109 -23.02 -3.63 -14.33
C VAL A 109 -22.39 -2.30 -14.73
N GLY A 110 -21.20 -2.04 -14.23
CA GLY A 110 -20.49 -0.80 -14.50
C GLY A 110 -18.99 -0.96 -14.44
N THR A 111 -18.29 0.14 -14.42
CA THR A 111 -16.84 0.17 -14.27
C THR A 111 -16.42 1.26 -13.28
N PHE A 112 -15.38 0.97 -12.50
CA PHE A 112 -14.72 1.93 -11.63
C PHE A 112 -13.29 2.15 -12.13
N LYS A 113 -12.93 3.41 -12.39
CA LYS A 113 -11.61 3.77 -12.89
C LYS A 113 -10.59 3.84 -11.75
N ILE A 114 -9.48 3.10 -11.87
CA ILE A 114 -8.28 3.29 -11.04
C ILE A 114 -7.36 4.24 -11.80
N PRO A 115 -6.91 5.35 -11.19
CA PRO A 115 -6.02 6.30 -11.86
C PRO A 115 -4.62 5.75 -12.07
N ALA A 116 -3.91 6.33 -13.02
CA ALA A 116 -2.48 6.10 -13.18
C ALA A 116 -1.71 6.55 -11.94
N SER A 117 -0.61 5.87 -11.62
CA SER A 117 0.29 6.27 -10.55
C SER A 117 1.75 6.23 -11.00
N TYR A 118 2.52 7.17 -10.47
CA TYR A 118 3.94 7.36 -10.74
C TYR A 118 4.68 7.36 -9.41
N GLY A 119 5.81 6.68 -9.36
CA GLY A 119 6.68 6.68 -8.20
C GLY A 119 8.14 6.87 -8.61
N ALA A 120 8.88 7.63 -7.84
CA ALA A 120 10.33 7.78 -7.99
C ALA A 120 10.99 7.69 -6.62
N GLY A 121 12.14 7.02 -6.56
CA GLY A 121 12.88 6.89 -5.31
C GLY A 121 14.38 6.88 -5.55
N ILE A 122 15.11 7.33 -4.54
CA ILE A 122 16.57 7.32 -4.49
C ILE A 122 17.03 6.74 -3.16
N SER A 123 18.06 5.91 -3.22
CA SER A 123 18.77 5.40 -2.06
C SER A 123 20.27 5.66 -2.23
N ILE A 124 20.91 6.27 -1.23
CA ILE A 124 22.32 6.57 -1.20
C ILE A 124 22.92 5.90 0.03
N THR A 125 23.82 4.94 -0.18
CA THR A 125 24.45 4.17 0.90
C THR A 125 25.94 4.50 0.99
N ARG A 126 26.39 4.82 2.20
CA ARG A 126 27.80 5.07 2.51
C ARG A 126 28.37 3.93 3.34
N ASN A 127 29.52 3.40 2.91
CA ASN A 127 30.28 2.34 3.60
C ASN A 127 29.43 1.09 3.90
N LYS A 128 28.37 0.86 3.12
CA LYS A 128 27.38 -0.22 3.35
C LYS A 128 26.75 -0.18 4.75
N LYS A 129 26.81 0.97 5.42
CA LYS A 129 26.37 1.16 6.81
C LYS A 129 25.31 2.26 6.95
N TYR A 130 25.47 3.37 6.30
CA TYR A 130 24.58 4.52 6.41
C TYR A 130 23.81 4.66 5.12
N THR A 131 22.49 4.63 5.17
CA THR A 131 21.62 4.74 4.00
C THR A 131 20.66 5.90 4.16
N PHE A 132 20.62 6.80 3.19
CA PHE A 132 19.60 7.83 3.01
C PHE A 132 18.64 7.39 1.94
N LEU A 133 17.35 7.59 2.18
CA LEU A 133 16.28 7.23 1.26
C LEU A 133 15.36 8.44 1.08
N ALA A 134 14.90 8.63 -0.14
CA ALA A 134 13.82 9.57 -0.43
C ALA A 134 12.95 8.95 -1.50
N ASP A 135 11.63 9.07 -1.35
CA ASP A 135 10.68 8.63 -2.34
C ASP A 135 9.50 9.60 -2.47
N TYR A 136 8.93 9.63 -3.67
CA TYR A 136 7.77 10.39 -4.02
C TYR A 136 6.82 9.54 -4.85
N ARG A 137 5.52 9.61 -4.55
CA ARG A 137 4.45 8.96 -5.30
C ARG A 137 3.35 9.96 -5.63
N PHE A 138 2.85 9.86 -6.84
CA PHE A 138 1.78 10.67 -7.37
C PHE A 138 0.70 9.79 -8.01
N GLN A 139 -0.60 10.14 -7.83
CA GLN A 139 -1.72 9.43 -8.47
C GLN A 139 -2.72 10.44 -9.04
N GLU A 140 -3.20 10.19 -10.24
CA GLU A 140 -4.06 11.10 -11.04
C GLU A 140 -5.56 10.97 -10.72
N TRP A 141 -5.95 11.14 -9.45
CA TRP A 141 -7.34 11.07 -9.04
C TRP A 141 -8.17 12.27 -9.52
N GLY A 142 -7.57 13.42 -9.80
CA GLY A 142 -8.26 14.64 -10.24
C GLY A 142 -9.01 14.50 -11.57
N SER A 143 -8.73 13.45 -12.36
CA SER A 143 -9.49 13.14 -13.58
C SER A 143 -10.84 12.47 -13.32
N GLN A 144 -11.13 12.10 -12.07
CA GLN A 144 -12.38 11.46 -11.67
C GLN A 144 -13.42 12.50 -11.24
N ARG A 145 -14.68 12.23 -11.54
CA ARG A 145 -15.79 13.04 -11.07
C ARG A 145 -16.49 12.35 -9.92
N SER A 146 -16.73 13.08 -8.83
CA SER A 146 -17.64 12.63 -7.79
C SER A 146 -19.07 12.98 -8.18
N ASN A 147 -19.98 12.04 -8.05
CA ASN A 147 -21.42 12.28 -8.22
C ASN A 147 -22.07 12.78 -6.92
N THR A 148 -21.29 13.04 -5.88
CA THR A 148 -21.75 13.42 -4.54
C THR A 148 -21.31 14.85 -4.26
N SER A 149 -22.20 15.68 -3.73
CA SER A 149 -21.94 17.11 -3.44
C SER A 149 -20.97 17.33 -2.27
N ASN A 150 -20.72 16.32 -1.44
CA ASN A 150 -19.99 16.47 -0.18
C ASN A 150 -18.48 16.25 -0.29
N PHE A 151 -17.99 15.73 -1.41
CA PHE A 151 -16.56 15.53 -1.64
C PHE A 151 -16.20 15.59 -3.12
N THR A 152 -14.96 15.96 -3.39
CA THR A 152 -14.37 15.95 -4.73
C THR A 152 -13.06 15.15 -4.71
N TYR A 153 -12.62 14.76 -5.90
CA TYR A 153 -11.33 14.08 -6.06
C TYR A 153 -10.27 15.08 -6.55
N GLU A 154 -9.11 15.03 -5.92
CA GLU A 154 -7.89 15.71 -6.37
C GLU A 154 -6.75 14.68 -6.49
N ASN A 155 -5.67 15.06 -7.17
CA ASN A 155 -4.49 14.24 -7.26
C ASN A 155 -3.91 13.97 -5.86
N SER A 156 -3.53 12.73 -5.60
CA SER A 156 -2.89 12.37 -4.34
C SER A 156 -1.37 12.34 -4.50
N GLU A 157 -0.70 12.75 -3.45
CA GLU A 157 0.75 12.84 -3.38
C GLU A 157 1.25 12.24 -2.07
N ARG A 158 2.41 11.62 -2.13
CA ARG A 158 3.12 11.15 -0.94
C ARG A 158 4.62 11.35 -1.14
N ALA A 159 5.26 12.01 -0.19
CA ALA A 159 6.69 12.14 -0.10
C ALA A 159 7.19 11.52 1.21
N SER A 160 8.30 10.82 1.18
CA SER A 160 8.97 10.35 2.38
C SER A 160 10.48 10.45 2.27
N VAL A 161 11.12 10.65 3.42
CA VAL A 161 12.57 10.64 3.56
C VAL A 161 12.94 9.78 4.76
N GLY A 162 14.03 9.04 4.66
CA GLY A 162 14.47 8.13 5.70
C GLY A 162 15.98 8.07 5.82
N PHE A 163 16.42 7.66 6.99
CA PHE A 163 17.80 7.38 7.30
C PHE A 163 17.91 6.04 8.04
N GLU A 164 18.87 5.23 7.64
CA GLU A 164 19.16 3.93 8.25
C GLU A 164 20.62 3.82 8.65
N ILE A 165 20.85 3.23 9.81
CA ILE A 165 22.17 2.76 10.25
C ILE A 165 22.09 1.24 10.37
N SER A 166 22.83 0.53 9.52
CA SER A 166 22.83 -0.93 9.47
C SER A 166 24.19 -1.47 9.97
N ASN A 167 24.14 -2.47 10.84
CA ASN A 167 25.31 -3.18 11.33
C ASN A 167 25.45 -4.50 10.58
N LYS A 168 26.54 -4.66 9.82
CA LYS A 168 26.84 -5.86 9.04
C LYS A 168 28.05 -6.60 9.62
N LYS A 169 28.02 -7.92 9.56
CA LYS A 169 29.14 -8.80 9.88
C LYS A 169 29.49 -9.63 8.67
N THR A 170 30.78 -9.93 8.53
CA THR A 170 31.27 -10.82 7.48
C THR A 170 31.56 -12.18 8.08
N ALA A 171 30.99 -13.24 7.53
CA ALA A 171 31.36 -14.63 7.83
C ALA A 171 31.38 -15.43 6.51
N TYR A 172 32.40 -16.26 6.33
CA TYR A 172 32.60 -17.08 5.13
C TYR A 172 32.53 -16.28 3.80
N ASN A 173 33.16 -15.10 3.75
CA ASN A 173 33.13 -14.16 2.62
C ASN A 173 31.74 -13.58 2.27
N THR A 174 30.72 -13.81 3.11
CA THR A 174 29.40 -13.25 2.91
C THR A 174 29.10 -12.22 3.98
N GLN A 175 28.64 -11.02 3.58
CA GLN A 175 28.16 -10.00 4.50
C GLN A 175 26.69 -10.26 4.82
N PHE A 176 26.34 -10.24 6.09
CA PHE A 176 24.97 -10.32 6.58
C PHE A 176 24.71 -9.23 7.60
N GLU A 177 23.52 -8.66 7.50
CA GLU A 177 23.05 -7.66 8.44
C GLU A 177 22.68 -8.31 9.77
N THR A 178 23.14 -7.72 10.87
CA THR A 178 22.84 -8.20 12.22
C THR A 178 21.79 -7.38 12.93
N SER A 179 21.77 -6.08 12.67
CA SER A 179 20.78 -5.15 13.20
C SER A 179 20.76 -3.87 12.40
N PHE A 180 19.64 -3.16 12.43
CA PHE A 180 19.53 -1.82 11.88
C PHE A 180 18.65 -0.94 12.78
N ILE A 181 18.84 0.37 12.65
CA ILE A 181 17.98 1.41 13.22
C ILE A 181 17.59 2.35 12.10
N GLN A 182 16.34 2.73 12.04
CA GLN A 182 15.77 3.60 11.02
C GLN A 182 15.01 4.75 11.65
N ALA A 183 15.03 5.90 11.00
CA ALA A 183 14.16 7.03 11.30
C ALA A 183 13.68 7.65 9.98
N GLY A 184 12.47 8.18 9.96
CA GLY A 184 11.92 8.76 8.75
C GLY A 184 10.82 9.77 9.02
N LEU A 185 10.54 10.58 8.00
CA LEU A 185 9.46 11.55 7.93
C LEU A 185 8.63 11.26 6.69
N TYR A 186 7.33 11.50 6.76
CA TYR A 186 6.46 11.42 5.60
C TYR A 186 5.43 12.55 5.61
N TYR A 187 5.01 12.90 4.42
CA TYR A 187 3.89 13.77 4.12
C TYR A 187 3.04 13.12 3.03
N SER A 188 1.73 13.16 3.17
CA SER A 188 0.78 12.62 2.19
C SER A 188 -0.44 13.50 2.08
N LYS A 189 -0.82 13.84 0.86
CA LYS A 189 -2.09 14.47 0.51
C LYS A 189 -3.02 13.41 -0.06
N SER A 190 -4.17 13.20 0.58
CA SER A 190 -5.18 12.27 0.11
C SER A 190 -5.82 12.74 -1.18
N TYR A 191 -6.39 11.81 -1.94
CA TYR A 191 -7.21 12.12 -3.10
C TYR A 191 -8.60 12.68 -2.75
N LEU A 192 -9.02 12.60 -1.49
CA LEU A 192 -10.31 13.09 -1.04
C LEU A 192 -10.20 14.53 -0.55
N VAL A 193 -11.07 15.40 -1.11
CA VAL A 193 -11.30 16.76 -0.66
C VAL A 193 -12.71 16.83 -0.11
N ILE A 194 -12.86 17.11 1.18
CA ILE A 194 -14.13 17.16 1.89
C ILE A 194 -14.38 18.61 2.32
N ASN A 195 -15.56 19.15 2.02
CA ASN A 195 -15.91 20.54 2.30
C ASN A 195 -14.87 21.55 1.77
N GLY A 196 -14.26 21.26 0.60
CA GLY A 196 -13.23 22.11 -0.03
C GLY A 196 -11.85 22.07 0.66
N LYS A 197 -11.61 21.13 1.59
CA LYS A 197 -10.31 20.95 2.24
C LYS A 197 -9.73 19.57 1.93
N PRO A 198 -8.46 19.49 1.46
CA PRO A 198 -7.77 18.22 1.29
C PRO A 198 -7.48 17.58 2.66
N ILE A 199 -7.48 16.25 2.71
CA ILE A 199 -7.05 15.52 3.89
C ILE A 199 -5.57 15.26 3.77
N GLU A 200 -4.78 15.90 4.62
CA GLU A 200 -3.34 15.73 4.71
C GLU A 200 -2.96 14.83 5.88
N ASP A 201 -1.86 14.12 5.75
CA ASP A 201 -1.32 13.20 6.77
C ASP A 201 0.20 13.35 6.80
N MET A 202 0.75 13.71 7.94
CA MET A 202 2.19 13.85 8.15
C MET A 202 2.62 13.20 9.44
N GLY A 203 3.84 12.70 9.47
CA GLY A 203 4.32 12.07 10.70
C GLY A 203 5.79 11.66 10.64
N VAL A 204 6.19 11.09 11.76
CA VAL A 204 7.53 10.56 11.99
C VAL A 204 7.46 9.05 12.21
N THR A 205 8.51 8.36 11.80
CA THR A 205 8.66 6.91 11.99
C THR A 205 10.01 6.60 12.61
N ALA A 206 10.04 5.57 13.44
CA ALA A 206 11.27 4.98 13.96
C ALA A 206 11.20 3.47 13.81
N GLY A 207 12.29 2.85 13.43
CA GLY A 207 12.36 1.40 13.21
C GLY A 207 13.63 0.80 13.80
N PHE A 208 13.52 -0.44 14.21
CA PHE A 208 14.63 -1.23 14.73
C PHE A 208 14.46 -2.68 14.28
N GLY A 209 15.55 -3.29 13.80
CA GLY A 209 15.54 -4.68 13.40
C GLY A 209 16.77 -5.44 13.92
N VAL A 210 16.57 -6.70 14.27
CA VAL A 210 17.64 -7.63 14.66
C VAL A 210 17.46 -8.95 13.93
N ASN A 211 18.59 -9.46 13.43
CA ASN A 211 18.70 -10.81 12.89
C ASN A 211 19.44 -11.70 13.88
N ALA A 212 18.82 -12.81 14.26
CA ALA A 212 19.44 -13.71 15.23
C ALA A 212 20.71 -14.36 14.66
N LYS A 213 21.81 -14.34 15.42
CA LYS A 213 23.16 -14.74 14.95
C LYS A 213 23.28 -16.19 14.49
N ARG A 214 22.43 -17.10 14.99
CA ARG A 214 22.48 -18.55 14.73
C ARG A 214 21.12 -19.15 14.36
N SER A 215 20.12 -18.32 14.17
CA SER A 215 18.78 -18.74 13.82
C SER A 215 18.33 -17.98 12.55
N PRO A 216 17.56 -18.60 11.70
CA PRO A 216 16.96 -17.93 10.53
C PRO A 216 15.89 -16.89 10.91
N LEU A 217 15.74 -16.57 12.19
CA LEU A 217 14.75 -15.63 12.70
C LEU A 217 15.23 -14.19 12.64
N SER A 218 14.34 -13.29 12.23
CA SER A 218 14.50 -11.84 12.36
C SER A 218 13.27 -11.21 13.03
N LEU A 219 13.51 -10.18 13.82
CA LEU A 219 12.48 -9.36 14.44
C LEU A 219 12.66 -7.92 13.98
N ASN A 220 11.61 -7.33 13.45
CA ASN A 220 11.54 -5.92 13.11
C ASN A 220 10.40 -5.26 13.90
N VAL A 221 10.71 -4.13 14.51
CA VAL A 221 9.75 -3.30 15.24
C VAL A 221 9.73 -1.93 14.60
N SER A 222 8.56 -1.39 14.30
CA SER A 222 8.40 -0.03 13.83
C SER A 222 7.36 0.71 14.64
N LEU A 223 7.64 1.97 14.90
CA LEU A 223 6.78 2.93 15.59
C LEU A 223 6.49 4.08 14.65
N GLN A 224 5.26 4.58 14.70
CA GLN A 224 4.81 5.70 13.90
C GLN A 224 4.00 6.64 14.77
N TYR A 225 4.25 7.94 14.64
CA TYR A 225 3.38 8.98 15.16
C TYR A 225 3.00 9.93 14.04
N GLY A 226 1.72 10.24 13.90
CA GLY A 226 1.23 11.07 12.81
C GLY A 226 0.05 11.93 13.20
N ILE A 227 -0.17 12.95 12.36
CA ILE A 227 -1.27 13.90 12.44
C ILE A 227 -1.99 13.87 11.10
N ARG A 228 -3.29 13.59 11.12
CA ARG A 228 -4.14 13.50 9.94
C ARG A 228 -5.30 14.46 10.02
N GLY A 229 -5.58 15.15 8.90
CA GLY A 229 -6.73 16.05 8.76
C GLY A 229 -6.56 17.40 9.43
N THR A 230 -7.66 18.14 9.47
CA THR A 230 -7.74 19.51 10.00
C THR A 230 -9.05 19.70 10.75
N THR A 231 -9.12 20.69 11.63
CA THR A 231 -10.35 21.10 12.30
C THR A 231 -11.16 22.14 11.53
N ASP A 232 -10.64 22.62 10.39
CA ASP A 232 -11.33 23.57 9.53
C ASP A 232 -12.57 22.93 8.89
N ASN A 233 -13.58 23.73 8.61
CA ASN A 233 -14.83 23.33 7.93
C ASN A 233 -15.54 22.11 8.57
N ASN A 234 -15.54 22.03 9.90
CA ASN A 234 -16.11 20.92 10.69
C ASN A 234 -15.50 19.55 10.37
N LEU A 235 -14.24 19.51 9.95
CA LEU A 235 -13.49 18.26 9.78
C LEU A 235 -12.85 17.82 11.09
N VAL A 236 -12.36 16.59 11.12
CA VAL A 236 -11.70 16.00 12.29
C VAL A 236 -10.20 15.96 12.08
N LYS A 237 -9.45 16.44 13.08
CA LYS A 237 -8.00 16.28 13.17
C LYS A 237 -7.68 15.15 14.13
N GLU A 238 -6.94 14.18 13.66
CA GLU A 238 -6.54 12.99 14.41
C GLU A 238 -5.04 13.00 14.68
N ASN A 239 -4.66 12.75 15.94
CA ASN A 239 -3.30 12.36 16.30
C ASN A 239 -3.31 10.85 16.52
N TYR A 240 -2.39 10.12 15.91
CA TYR A 240 -2.35 8.68 16.04
C TYR A 240 -0.96 8.15 16.30
N PHE A 241 -0.91 7.03 17.01
CA PHE A 241 0.29 6.25 17.25
C PHE A 241 0.09 4.85 16.71
N GLY A 242 1.07 4.35 15.96
CA GLY A 242 1.10 3.00 15.41
C GLY A 242 2.34 2.25 15.85
N ALA A 243 2.19 0.96 16.14
CA ALA A 243 3.29 0.04 16.36
C ALA A 243 3.10 -1.22 15.51
N SER A 244 4.17 -1.69 14.88
CA SER A 244 4.17 -2.92 14.08
C SER A 244 5.31 -3.83 14.51
N PHE A 245 5.02 -5.12 14.62
CA PHE A 245 5.97 -6.17 14.96
C PHE A 245 5.96 -7.20 13.84
N ILE A 246 7.11 -7.41 13.20
CA ILE A 246 7.26 -8.36 12.10
C ILE A 246 8.29 -9.42 12.49
N PHE A 247 7.83 -10.65 12.55
CA PHE A 247 8.69 -11.83 12.72
C PHE A 247 8.87 -12.48 11.36
N SER A 248 10.12 -12.67 10.95
CA SER A 248 10.43 -13.35 9.70
C SER A 248 11.29 -14.56 9.96
N TYR A 249 11.00 -15.65 9.27
CA TYR A 249 11.78 -16.89 9.30
C TYR A 249 12.32 -17.13 7.88
N ARG A 250 13.64 -17.35 7.76
CA ARG A 250 14.30 -17.66 6.49
C ARG A 250 15.03 -18.97 6.60
N ASP A 251 14.67 -19.94 5.80
CA ASP A 251 15.35 -21.24 5.74
C ASP A 251 16.04 -21.44 4.40
N PHE A 252 17.06 -22.28 4.38
CA PHE A 252 17.81 -22.67 3.20
C PHE A 252 17.57 -24.15 2.93
N TRP A 253 17.01 -24.43 1.78
CA TRP A 253 16.83 -25.80 1.32
C TRP A 253 18.12 -26.30 0.69
N TYR A 254 18.76 -27.28 1.33
CA TYR A 254 19.88 -27.99 0.74
C TYR A 254 19.36 -29.25 0.04
N THR A 255 19.48 -29.30 -1.29
CA THR A 255 19.51 -30.60 -1.95
C THR A 255 20.91 -31.20 -1.73
N LYS A 256 21.01 -32.24 -0.92
CA LYS A 256 22.25 -33.07 -0.87
C LYS A 256 22.50 -33.54 -2.30
N GLY A 257 23.60 -33.07 -2.90
CA GLY A 257 24.08 -33.64 -4.14
C GLY A 257 24.27 -35.16 -3.92
N ARG A 258 23.71 -36.01 -4.77
CA ARG A 258 24.01 -37.43 -4.80
C ARG A 258 25.51 -37.53 -4.97
N LYS A 259 26.21 -38.10 -3.98
CA LYS A 259 27.52 -38.71 -4.18
C LYS A 259 27.24 -39.89 -5.09
N PHE A 260 27.68 -39.81 -6.32
CA PHE A 260 27.86 -41.00 -7.15
C PHE A 260 29.13 -41.67 -6.63
N ASP A 261 28.98 -42.86 -6.06
CA ASP A 261 30.08 -43.83 -5.80
C ASP A 261 30.45 -44.43 -7.16
#